data_277467b963d1d7851cb8f80ab02d2c34
#
_entry.id   277467b963d1d7851cb8f80ab02d2c34
#
_cell.length_a   1.000
_cell.length_b   1.000
_cell.length_c   1.000
_cell.angle_alpha   90.00
_cell.angle_beta   90.00
_cell.angle_gamma   90.00
#
_symmetry.space_group_name_H-M   'P 1'
#
loop_
_entity.id
_entity.type
_entity.pdbx_description
1 polymer ?
#
loop_
_entity_poly.entity_id
_entity_poly.type
_entity_poly.pdbx_seq_one_letter_code
_entity_poly.pdbx_strand_id
1 'polypeptide(L)'
;MLANHSIVGTLDFDELAPRPTLTAALPSAFDNLPRKAAEDETWHLFLTQWRVPRFHSEQQFDAATLVGYHAARNTPAWQLVEKIRNEFSRTVVGIAPTVTTDLALAGNLLKILISERIFPGGAYIDLTRTASPMRAFYPRLEAALEAFFAREAPLENASKEIIDGFYQLLWPFMTDSAIADKLKVALDPLMPQPLYETVRLNLTQPAYIRLVTTEQQPDLVISAQNLAPGEEPIVPDTPVFYLASDRFESWSQLYQELFARSRKLIAH
;
A
#
# COMPACT_ATOMS: atom_id res chain seq x y z
N MET A 1 25.06 -6.86 -28.05
CA MET A 1 25.97 -7.61 -27.16
C MET A 1 25.35 -7.56 -25.76
N LEU A 2 24.55 -8.54 -25.40
CA LEU A 2 24.09 -8.73 -24.02
C LEU A 2 25.27 -9.43 -23.33
N ALA A 3 25.88 -8.74 -22.38
CA ALA A 3 26.95 -9.27 -21.58
C ALA A 3 26.45 -10.52 -20.83
N ASN A 4 27.20 -11.61 -20.91
CA ASN A 4 27.03 -12.86 -20.19
C ASN A 4 27.14 -12.64 -18.67
N HIS A 5 26.17 -11.98 -18.06
CA HIS A 5 25.98 -12.03 -16.62
C HIS A 5 24.91 -13.07 -16.34
N SER A 6 25.33 -14.34 -16.31
CA SER A 6 24.53 -15.41 -15.72
C SER A 6 24.36 -15.11 -14.24
N ILE A 7 23.28 -14.45 -13.86
CA ILE A 7 22.81 -14.33 -12.48
C ILE A 7 22.41 -15.72 -11.94
N VAL A 8 22.25 -16.68 -12.84
CA VAL A 8 21.67 -18.01 -12.63
C VAL A 8 22.61 -18.99 -11.90
N GLY A 9 23.90 -18.67 -11.76
CA GLY A 9 24.90 -19.64 -11.25
C GLY A 9 24.89 -19.93 -9.76
N THR A 10 24.15 -19.17 -8.93
CA THR A 10 24.22 -19.27 -7.47
C THR A 10 22.87 -19.35 -6.73
N LEU A 11 21.74 -19.26 -7.44
CA LEU A 11 20.41 -19.31 -6.84
C LEU A 11 19.79 -20.70 -7.05
N ASP A 12 19.43 -21.34 -5.95
CA ASP A 12 18.56 -22.52 -6.00
C ASP A 12 17.12 -22.06 -6.23
N PHE A 13 16.69 -22.08 -7.49
CA PHE A 13 15.36 -21.65 -7.90
C PHE A 13 14.25 -22.52 -7.29
N ASP A 14 14.53 -23.77 -6.93
CA ASP A 14 13.57 -24.65 -6.28
C ASP A 14 13.29 -24.18 -4.84
N GLU A 15 14.16 -23.37 -4.24
CA GLU A 15 13.87 -22.69 -2.97
C GLU A 15 13.01 -21.44 -3.11
N LEU A 16 12.94 -20.84 -4.30
CA LEU A 16 12.34 -19.52 -4.52
C LEU A 16 10.88 -19.60 -4.93
N ALA A 17 10.53 -20.56 -5.78
CA ALA A 17 9.18 -20.67 -6.31
C ALA A 17 8.89 -22.08 -6.86
N PRO A 18 7.60 -22.49 -6.90
CA PRO A 18 7.23 -23.66 -7.70
C PRO A 18 7.60 -23.38 -9.15
N ARG A 19 8.36 -24.31 -9.76
CA ARG A 19 8.65 -24.18 -11.20
C ARG A 19 7.33 -24.11 -11.95
N PRO A 20 7.09 -23.07 -12.75
CA PRO A 20 5.95 -23.13 -13.65
C PRO A 20 6.16 -24.39 -14.52
N THR A 21 5.12 -25.15 -14.70
CA THR A 21 5.12 -26.18 -15.73
C THR A 21 5.29 -25.42 -17.06
N LEU A 22 6.52 -25.34 -17.53
CA LEU A 22 6.85 -24.76 -18.85
C LEU A 22 6.31 -25.70 -19.93
N THR A 23 5.00 -26.02 -19.86
CA THR A 23 4.26 -26.72 -20.91
C THR A 23 3.85 -25.77 -22.03
N ALA A 24 3.94 -24.46 -21.79
CA ALA A 24 3.85 -23.48 -22.86
C ALA A 24 5.18 -23.52 -23.65
N ALA A 25 5.07 -23.61 -24.95
CA ALA A 25 6.21 -23.51 -25.86
C ALA A 25 7.10 -22.32 -25.43
N LEU A 26 8.41 -22.59 -25.35
CA LEU A 26 9.38 -21.52 -25.12
C LEU A 26 9.06 -20.37 -26.08
N PRO A 27 9.08 -19.11 -25.62
CA PRO A 27 8.82 -18.00 -26.50
C PRO A 27 9.67 -18.11 -27.76
N SER A 28 9.09 -17.97 -28.94
CA SER A 28 9.78 -18.07 -30.23
C SER A 28 11.00 -17.14 -30.35
N ALA A 29 11.05 -16.09 -29.51
CA ALA A 29 12.23 -15.23 -29.38
C ALA A 29 13.49 -15.98 -28.92
N PHE A 30 13.38 -17.18 -28.38
CA PHE A 30 14.51 -17.97 -27.87
C PHE A 30 14.83 -19.20 -28.71
N ASP A 31 14.14 -19.39 -29.83
CA ASP A 31 14.34 -20.55 -30.73
C ASP A 31 15.81 -20.70 -31.23
N ASN A 32 16.55 -19.62 -31.26
CA ASN A 32 17.96 -19.61 -31.66
C ASN A 32 18.95 -19.87 -30.52
N LEU A 33 18.47 -20.04 -29.28
CA LEU A 33 19.32 -20.30 -28.14
C LEU A 33 19.44 -21.80 -27.88
N PRO A 34 20.60 -22.27 -27.34
CA PRO A 34 20.69 -23.60 -26.78
C PRO A 34 19.57 -23.81 -25.74
N ARG A 35 18.97 -25.02 -25.70
CA ARG A 35 17.78 -25.31 -24.86
C ARG A 35 17.93 -24.84 -23.41
N LYS A 36 19.10 -25.10 -22.79
CA LYS A 36 19.37 -24.66 -21.42
C LYS A 36 19.35 -23.13 -21.29
N ALA A 37 19.94 -22.42 -22.23
CA ALA A 37 19.95 -20.96 -22.25
C ALA A 37 18.52 -20.39 -22.44
N ALA A 38 17.72 -21.02 -23.30
CA ALA A 38 16.32 -20.64 -23.50
C ALA A 38 15.47 -20.87 -22.23
N GLU A 39 15.70 -21.98 -21.51
CA GLU A 39 15.07 -22.27 -20.22
C GLU A 39 15.47 -21.23 -19.17
N ASP A 40 16.75 -20.87 -19.08
CA ASP A 40 17.28 -19.87 -18.14
C ASP A 40 16.72 -18.47 -18.42
N GLU A 41 16.64 -18.06 -19.70
CA GLU A 41 16.05 -16.77 -20.10
C GLU A 41 14.54 -16.72 -19.82
N THR A 42 13.83 -17.83 -20.05
CA THR A 42 12.41 -17.94 -19.72
C THR A 42 12.18 -17.81 -18.21
N TRP A 43 13.04 -18.44 -17.40
CA TRP A 43 13.05 -18.28 -15.95
C TRP A 43 13.29 -16.83 -15.54
N HIS A 44 14.28 -16.18 -16.16
CA HIS A 44 14.59 -14.78 -15.88
C HIS A 44 13.39 -13.87 -16.17
N LEU A 45 12.74 -14.06 -17.32
CA LEU A 45 11.52 -13.31 -17.67
C LEU A 45 10.39 -13.57 -16.68
N PHE A 46 10.16 -14.83 -16.30
CA PHE A 46 9.17 -15.19 -15.31
C PHE A 46 9.43 -14.51 -13.97
N LEU A 47 10.66 -14.57 -13.46
CA LEU A 47 11.04 -13.93 -12.20
C LEU A 47 10.93 -12.42 -12.28
N THR A 48 11.27 -11.82 -13.43
CA THR A 48 11.13 -10.37 -13.64
C THR A 48 9.67 -9.94 -13.59
N GLN A 49 8.77 -10.70 -14.21
CA GLN A 49 7.32 -10.45 -14.11
C GLN A 49 6.80 -10.71 -12.68
N TRP A 50 7.43 -11.62 -11.97
CA TRP A 50 7.03 -12.01 -10.62
C TRP A 50 7.42 -10.99 -9.55
N ARG A 51 8.35 -10.08 -9.84
CA ARG A 51 8.79 -9.01 -8.93
C ARG A 51 7.65 -8.13 -8.41
N VAL A 52 6.58 -7.98 -9.18
CA VAL A 52 5.50 -7.09 -8.81
C VAL A 52 4.50 -7.85 -7.93
N PRO A 53 4.23 -7.38 -6.70
CA PRO A 53 3.13 -7.92 -5.90
C PRO A 53 1.82 -7.60 -6.62
N ARG A 54 1.16 -8.64 -7.17
CA ARG A 54 -0.03 -8.50 -8.02
C ARG A 54 -1.21 -9.33 -7.55
N PHE A 55 -1.10 -10.02 -6.42
CA PHE A 55 -2.23 -10.79 -5.96
C PHE A 55 -3.32 -9.86 -5.44
N HIS A 56 -4.47 -9.93 -6.05
CA HIS A 56 -5.70 -9.31 -5.58
C HIS A 56 -6.53 -10.34 -4.81
N SER A 57 -7.53 -9.86 -4.08
CA SER A 57 -8.43 -10.74 -3.32
C SER A 57 -9.11 -11.82 -4.19
N GLU A 58 -9.29 -11.54 -5.48
CA GLU A 58 -9.87 -12.48 -6.46
C GLU A 58 -8.87 -13.55 -6.93
N GLN A 59 -7.57 -13.33 -6.73
CA GLN A 59 -6.48 -14.24 -7.13
C GLN A 59 -5.97 -15.08 -5.94
N GLN A 60 -6.81 -15.38 -4.98
CA GLN A 60 -6.42 -16.16 -3.80
C GLN A 60 -5.89 -17.55 -4.15
N PHE A 61 -6.34 -18.15 -5.26
CA PHE A 61 -5.87 -19.46 -5.69
C PHE A 61 -4.37 -19.44 -6.06
N ASP A 62 -3.94 -18.45 -6.81
CA ASP A 62 -2.53 -18.31 -7.20
C ASP A 62 -1.65 -17.97 -5.99
N ALA A 63 -2.14 -17.10 -5.11
CA ALA A 63 -1.49 -16.80 -3.86
C ALA A 63 -1.41 -18.03 -2.95
N ALA A 64 -2.47 -18.84 -2.87
CA ALA A 64 -2.50 -20.07 -2.09
C ALA A 64 -1.47 -21.10 -2.58
N THR A 65 -1.24 -21.19 -3.89
CA THR A 65 -0.21 -22.08 -4.47
C THR A 65 1.18 -21.67 -4.01
N LEU A 66 1.51 -20.38 -4.07
CA LEU A 66 2.78 -19.86 -3.61
C LEU A 66 2.96 -20.04 -2.10
N VAL A 67 1.96 -19.63 -1.32
CA VAL A 67 1.94 -19.75 0.13
C VAL A 67 2.07 -21.23 0.54
N GLY A 68 1.30 -22.12 -0.08
CA GLY A 68 1.34 -23.55 0.19
C GLY A 68 2.71 -24.16 -0.11
N TYR A 69 3.36 -23.74 -1.19
CA TYR A 69 4.71 -24.19 -1.54
C TYR A 69 5.74 -23.82 -0.46
N HIS A 70 5.74 -22.58 0.00
CA HIS A 70 6.66 -22.09 1.01
C HIS A 70 6.33 -22.60 2.42
N ALA A 71 5.04 -22.70 2.75
CA ALA A 71 4.57 -23.23 4.03
C ALA A 71 4.93 -24.71 4.19
N ALA A 72 4.71 -25.55 3.16
CA ALA A 72 5.05 -26.97 3.18
C ALA A 72 6.55 -27.23 3.38
N ARG A 73 7.40 -26.31 2.92
CA ARG A 73 8.86 -26.39 3.07
C ARG A 73 9.39 -25.61 4.27
N ASN A 74 8.53 -24.92 4.97
CA ASN A 74 8.88 -24.05 6.09
C ASN A 74 10.08 -23.12 5.76
N THR A 75 10.02 -22.49 4.59
CA THR A 75 11.13 -21.66 4.10
C THR A 75 11.38 -20.45 5.01
N PRO A 76 12.62 -19.92 5.09
CA PRO A 76 12.90 -18.72 5.89
C PRO A 76 12.01 -17.52 5.53
N ALA A 77 11.71 -17.33 4.24
CA ALA A 77 10.78 -16.28 3.79
C ALA A 77 9.37 -16.48 4.35
N TRP A 78 8.87 -17.72 4.35
CA TRP A 78 7.57 -18.04 4.94
C TRP A 78 7.53 -17.80 6.45
N GLN A 79 8.53 -18.27 7.17
CA GLN A 79 8.64 -18.06 8.62
C GLN A 79 8.58 -16.57 8.97
N LEU A 80 9.26 -15.73 8.19
CA LEU A 80 9.24 -14.28 8.39
C LEU A 80 7.87 -13.67 8.11
N VAL A 81 7.21 -14.07 7.00
CA VAL A 81 5.86 -13.59 6.66
C VAL A 81 4.84 -14.03 7.71
N GLU A 82 4.90 -15.26 8.16
CA GLU A 82 4.00 -15.76 9.20
C GLU A 82 4.23 -15.02 10.53
N LYS A 83 5.47 -14.81 10.90
CA LYS A 83 5.86 -14.11 12.12
C LYS A 83 5.37 -12.67 12.12
N ILE A 84 5.60 -11.92 11.04
CA ILE A 84 5.14 -10.52 10.95
C ILE A 84 3.61 -10.41 11.00
N ARG A 85 2.89 -11.26 10.27
CA ARG A 85 1.42 -11.25 10.25
C ARG A 85 0.85 -11.56 11.65
N ASN A 86 1.38 -12.55 12.33
CA ASN A 86 0.95 -12.95 13.66
C ASN A 86 1.33 -11.93 14.73
N GLU A 87 2.52 -11.34 14.66
CA GLU A 87 2.95 -10.31 15.59
C GLU A 87 2.14 -9.03 15.40
N PHE A 88 2.00 -8.56 14.17
CA PHE A 88 1.30 -7.32 13.88
C PHE A 88 -0.17 -7.36 14.25
N SER A 89 -0.84 -8.50 14.06
CA SER A 89 -2.23 -8.66 14.50
C SER A 89 -2.43 -8.49 16.01
N ARG A 90 -1.35 -8.62 16.80
CA ARG A 90 -1.38 -8.53 18.26
C ARG A 90 -0.83 -7.21 18.78
N THR A 91 0.15 -6.62 18.10
CA THR A 91 0.94 -5.50 18.63
C THR A 91 0.65 -4.18 17.94
N VAL A 92 0.22 -4.21 16.68
CA VAL A 92 -0.09 -2.98 15.93
C VAL A 92 -1.54 -2.59 16.17
N VAL A 93 -1.73 -1.51 16.93
CA VAL A 93 -3.06 -0.97 17.21
C VAL A 93 -3.74 -0.54 15.91
N GLY A 94 -4.96 -1.03 15.72
CA GLY A 94 -5.77 -0.66 14.55
C GLY A 94 -5.51 -1.46 13.28
N ILE A 95 -4.70 -2.52 13.32
CA ILE A 95 -4.62 -3.44 12.18
C ILE A 95 -5.79 -4.43 12.21
N ALA A 96 -6.38 -4.69 11.06
CA ALA A 96 -7.50 -5.63 10.94
C ALA A 96 -7.04 -7.08 11.18
N PRO A 97 -7.81 -7.90 11.92
CA PRO A 97 -7.47 -9.32 12.16
C PRO A 97 -7.29 -10.13 10.88
N THR A 98 -7.94 -9.74 9.78
CA THR A 98 -7.83 -10.38 8.47
C THR A 98 -6.41 -10.41 7.93
N VAL A 99 -5.49 -9.59 8.46
CA VAL A 99 -4.07 -9.64 8.11
C VAL A 99 -3.46 -11.04 8.27
N THR A 100 -3.96 -11.85 9.22
CA THR A 100 -3.46 -13.20 9.46
C THR A 100 -4.03 -14.25 8.50
N THR A 101 -5.18 -14.00 7.90
CA THR A 101 -5.90 -14.97 7.05
C THR A 101 -5.84 -14.65 5.57
N ASP A 102 -5.46 -13.42 5.20
CA ASP A 102 -5.42 -12.99 3.80
C ASP A 102 -4.24 -13.65 3.06
N LEU A 103 -4.58 -14.54 2.12
CA LEU A 103 -3.60 -15.27 1.32
C LEU A 103 -2.96 -14.40 0.24
N ALA A 104 -3.69 -13.43 -0.31
CA ALA A 104 -3.14 -12.52 -1.30
C ALA A 104 -2.06 -11.63 -0.66
N LEU A 105 -2.31 -11.12 0.55
CA LEU A 105 -1.30 -10.41 1.34
C LEU A 105 -0.08 -11.29 1.59
N ALA A 106 -0.27 -12.51 2.11
CA ALA A 106 0.84 -13.42 2.40
C ALA A 106 1.68 -13.71 1.15
N GLY A 107 1.04 -14.00 0.02
CA GLY A 107 1.70 -14.22 -1.25
C GLY A 107 2.48 -12.99 -1.75
N ASN A 108 1.93 -11.80 -1.60
CA ASN A 108 2.59 -10.56 -1.98
C ASN A 108 3.80 -10.24 -1.08
N LEU A 109 3.70 -10.47 0.23
CA LEU A 109 4.83 -10.32 1.15
C LEU A 109 5.95 -11.29 0.81
N LEU A 110 5.62 -12.57 0.50
CA LEU A 110 6.59 -13.54 0.00
C LEU A 110 7.28 -13.07 -1.27
N LYS A 111 6.53 -12.54 -2.24
CA LYS A 111 7.10 -12.00 -3.48
C LYS A 111 8.11 -10.91 -3.24
N ILE A 112 7.87 -9.99 -2.30
CA ILE A 112 8.83 -8.93 -1.95
C ILE A 112 10.12 -9.56 -1.43
N LEU A 113 10.05 -10.50 -0.47
CA LEU A 113 11.23 -11.12 0.12
C LEU A 113 12.03 -11.95 -0.90
N ILE A 114 11.33 -12.69 -1.75
CA ILE A 114 11.96 -13.49 -2.79
C ILE A 114 12.62 -12.57 -3.84
N SER A 115 11.93 -11.50 -4.22
CA SER A 115 12.46 -10.55 -5.19
C SER A 115 13.72 -9.86 -4.71
N GLU A 116 13.79 -9.48 -3.43
CA GLU A 116 15.01 -8.89 -2.86
C GLU A 116 16.17 -9.88 -2.83
N ARG A 117 15.89 -11.16 -2.59
CA ARG A 117 16.91 -12.21 -2.63
C ARG A 117 17.47 -12.43 -4.03
N ILE A 118 16.61 -12.31 -5.07
CA ILE A 118 17.00 -12.49 -6.48
C ILE A 118 17.69 -11.24 -7.03
N PHE A 119 17.21 -10.06 -6.65
CA PHE A 119 17.64 -8.76 -7.17
C PHE A 119 17.94 -7.80 -6.02
N PRO A 120 19.02 -8.02 -5.25
CA PRO A 120 19.34 -7.18 -4.10
C PRO A 120 19.46 -5.70 -4.48
N GLY A 121 18.74 -4.82 -3.79
CA GLY A 121 18.70 -3.39 -4.11
C GLY A 121 18.05 -3.06 -5.46
N GLY A 122 17.39 -4.02 -6.08
CA GLY A 122 16.61 -3.80 -7.29
C GLY A 122 15.36 -3.01 -6.96
N ALA A 123 15.25 -1.78 -7.48
CA ALA A 123 14.08 -0.95 -7.27
C ALA A 123 12.80 -1.74 -7.62
N TYR A 124 12.02 -2.07 -6.61
CA TYR A 124 10.62 -2.42 -6.85
C TYR A 124 10.01 -1.25 -7.61
N ILE A 125 9.18 -1.56 -8.61
CA ILE A 125 8.40 -0.54 -9.33
C ILE A 125 7.98 0.48 -8.30
N ASP A 126 8.30 1.75 -8.58
CA ASP A 126 8.22 2.88 -7.65
C ASP A 126 6.87 2.95 -6.91
N LEU A 127 6.67 1.98 -6.03
CA LEU A 127 5.55 1.93 -5.09
C LEU A 127 5.70 3.07 -4.06
N THR A 128 6.92 3.61 -3.95
CA THR A 128 7.25 4.65 -2.97
C THR A 128 6.54 5.96 -3.24
N ARG A 129 6.21 6.27 -4.49
CA ARG A 129 5.47 7.50 -4.83
C ARG A 129 4.06 7.53 -4.25
N THR A 130 3.40 6.38 -4.17
CA THR A 130 2.04 6.29 -3.64
C THR A 130 1.97 6.09 -2.13
N ALA A 131 3.01 5.51 -1.50
CA ALA A 131 3.02 5.26 -0.06
C ALA A 131 3.40 6.48 0.76
N SER A 132 4.23 7.36 0.22
CA SER A 132 4.77 8.50 0.97
C SER A 132 3.69 9.34 1.67
N PRO A 133 2.53 9.65 1.04
CA PRO A 133 1.47 10.39 1.72
C PRO A 133 0.83 9.64 2.88
N MET A 134 0.59 8.32 2.73
CA MET A 134 -0.12 7.52 3.73
C MET A 134 0.72 7.26 4.99
N ARG A 135 2.04 7.32 4.90
CA ARG A 135 2.94 7.14 6.05
C ARG A 135 2.67 8.12 7.18
N ALA A 136 2.30 9.35 6.84
CA ALA A 136 1.96 10.36 7.83
C ALA A 136 0.74 9.95 8.68
N PHE A 137 -0.17 9.12 8.15
CA PHE A 137 -1.39 8.69 8.87
C PHE A 137 -1.18 7.45 9.73
N TYR A 138 -0.16 6.63 9.41
CA TYR A 138 0.12 5.39 10.13
C TYR A 138 1.59 5.28 10.59
N PRO A 139 2.12 6.26 11.35
CA PRO A 139 3.52 6.26 11.78
C PRO A 139 3.85 5.05 12.67
N ARG A 140 2.86 4.54 13.42
CA ARG A 140 3.03 3.34 14.26
C ARG A 140 3.27 2.07 13.44
N LEU A 141 2.67 1.97 12.25
CA LEU A 141 2.92 0.84 11.35
C LEU A 141 4.35 0.88 10.82
N GLU A 142 4.84 2.05 10.42
CA GLU A 142 6.22 2.22 9.96
C GLU A 142 7.23 1.88 11.06
N ALA A 143 7.05 2.45 12.25
CA ALA A 143 7.92 2.17 13.40
C ALA A 143 7.90 0.67 13.79
N ALA A 144 6.74 0.01 13.70
CA ALA A 144 6.63 -1.42 13.97
C ALA A 144 7.38 -2.26 12.93
N LEU A 145 7.32 -1.87 11.65
CA LEU A 145 8.07 -2.52 10.57
C LEU A 145 9.57 -2.36 10.77
N GLU A 146 10.05 -1.14 11.02
CA GLU A 146 11.46 -0.86 11.29
C GLU A 146 11.97 -1.67 12.49
N ALA A 147 11.23 -1.66 13.60
CA ALA A 147 11.58 -2.44 14.79
C ALA A 147 11.58 -3.95 14.54
N PHE A 148 10.62 -4.45 13.76
CA PHE A 148 10.55 -5.86 13.40
C PHE A 148 11.77 -6.28 12.58
N PHE A 149 12.08 -5.56 11.50
CA PHE A 149 13.22 -5.91 10.64
C PHE A 149 14.56 -5.71 11.33
N ALA A 150 14.71 -4.70 12.20
CA ALA A 150 15.91 -4.53 12.99
C ALA A 150 16.17 -5.70 13.96
N ARG A 151 15.13 -6.35 14.45
CA ARG A 151 15.22 -7.52 15.36
C ARG A 151 15.46 -8.83 14.62
N GLU A 152 14.92 -8.99 13.46
CA GLU A 152 15.00 -10.21 12.66
C GLU A 152 16.27 -10.23 11.83
N ALA A 153 17.39 -10.44 12.50
CA ALA A 153 18.77 -10.35 12.03
C ALA A 153 19.15 -11.07 10.71
N PRO A 154 18.40 -12.07 10.16
CA PRO A 154 18.73 -12.61 8.84
C PRO A 154 18.62 -11.57 7.72
N LEU A 155 18.00 -10.44 8.00
CA LEU A 155 17.86 -9.30 7.09
C LEU A 155 18.72 -8.13 7.58
N GLU A 156 19.98 -8.37 7.95
CA GLU A 156 20.94 -7.32 8.38
C GLU A 156 21.05 -6.16 7.36
N ASN A 157 20.55 -6.36 6.15
CA ASN A 157 20.43 -5.37 5.11
C ASN A 157 18.99 -5.28 4.58
N ALA A 158 17.97 -5.41 5.47
CA ALA A 158 16.62 -5.12 5.00
C ALA A 158 16.63 -3.73 4.41
N SER A 159 16.65 -3.70 3.09
CA SER A 159 16.70 -2.44 2.38
C SER A 159 15.47 -1.62 2.75
N LYS A 160 15.59 -0.32 2.73
CA LYS A 160 14.44 0.56 2.92
C LYS A 160 13.29 0.16 1.99
N GLU A 161 13.62 -0.38 0.83
CA GLU A 161 12.70 -0.87 -0.18
C GLU A 161 11.83 -2.04 0.32
N ILE A 162 12.38 -2.96 1.12
CA ILE A 162 11.57 -4.03 1.74
C ILE A 162 10.57 -3.44 2.72
N ILE A 163 11.03 -2.57 3.62
CA ILE A 163 10.17 -1.90 4.60
C ILE A 163 9.08 -1.12 3.88
N ASP A 164 9.44 -0.38 2.83
CA ASP A 164 8.52 0.37 2.00
C ASP A 164 7.48 -0.54 1.32
N GLY A 165 7.92 -1.66 0.75
CA GLY A 165 7.04 -2.64 0.13
C GLY A 165 6.08 -3.29 1.13
N PHE A 166 6.56 -3.66 2.32
CA PHE A 166 5.73 -4.21 3.39
C PHE A 166 4.72 -3.19 3.90
N TYR A 167 5.14 -1.93 4.10
CA TYR A 167 4.24 -0.86 4.47
C TYR A 167 3.09 -0.71 3.48
N GLN A 168 3.41 -0.71 2.17
CA GLN A 168 2.42 -0.60 1.09
C GLN A 168 1.36 -1.71 1.13
N LEU A 169 1.77 -2.91 1.48
CA LEU A 169 0.88 -4.05 1.53
C LEU A 169 0.07 -4.12 2.83
N LEU A 170 0.57 -3.54 3.91
CA LEU A 170 -0.05 -3.64 5.23
C LEU A 170 -0.94 -2.44 5.59
N TRP A 171 -0.64 -1.22 5.09
CA TRP A 171 -1.47 -0.06 5.44
C TRP A 171 -2.96 -0.21 5.03
N PRO A 172 -3.35 -0.92 3.94
CA PRO A 172 -4.77 -1.12 3.63
C PRO A 172 -5.51 -1.95 4.69
N PHE A 173 -4.79 -2.67 5.54
CA PHE A 173 -5.36 -3.41 6.67
C PHE A 173 -5.47 -2.57 7.94
N MET A 174 -4.99 -1.31 7.91
CA MET A 174 -5.19 -0.39 9.02
C MET A 174 -6.64 0.09 9.05
N THR A 175 -7.25 -0.01 10.21
CA THR A 175 -8.64 0.42 10.43
C THR A 175 -8.70 1.90 10.79
N ASP A 176 -9.86 2.48 10.69
CA ASP A 176 -10.14 3.86 11.09
C ASP A 176 -9.72 4.20 12.52
N SER A 177 -9.73 3.21 13.41
CA SER A 177 -9.31 3.37 14.80
C SER A 177 -7.80 3.59 14.97
N ALA A 178 -7.01 3.34 13.92
CA ALA A 178 -5.57 3.60 13.94
C ALA A 178 -5.22 5.09 13.86
N ILE A 179 -6.14 5.91 13.37
CA ILE A 179 -5.99 7.37 13.28
C ILE A 179 -6.67 7.99 14.50
N ALA A 180 -5.87 8.44 15.48
CA ALA A 180 -6.39 8.99 16.73
C ALA A 180 -7.12 10.31 16.50
N ASP A 181 -6.54 11.20 15.72
CA ASP A 181 -7.07 12.54 15.47
C ASP A 181 -7.46 12.68 13.99
N LYS A 182 -8.77 12.59 13.75
CA LYS A 182 -9.34 12.79 12.43
C LYS A 182 -9.69 14.26 12.23
N LEU A 183 -9.43 14.77 11.03
CA LEU A 183 -9.85 16.11 10.62
C LEU A 183 -11.38 16.20 10.66
N LYS A 184 -11.89 17.08 11.52
CA LYS A 184 -13.33 17.35 11.62
C LYS A 184 -13.76 18.29 10.50
N VAL A 185 -14.59 17.79 9.60
CA VAL A 185 -15.07 18.57 8.46
C VAL A 185 -16.59 18.73 8.58
N ALA A 186 -17.06 19.97 8.50
CA ALA A 186 -18.48 20.27 8.39
C ALA A 186 -18.84 20.68 6.96
N LEU A 187 -20.04 20.36 6.54
CA LEU A 187 -20.62 20.85 5.30
C LEU A 187 -21.57 21.99 5.62
N ASP A 188 -21.50 23.02 4.78
CA ASP A 188 -22.45 24.14 4.86
C ASP A 188 -23.87 23.64 4.67
N PRO A 189 -24.77 23.85 5.64
CA PRO A 189 -26.17 23.43 5.54
C PRO A 189 -26.94 24.15 4.41
N LEU A 190 -26.43 25.27 3.91
CA LEU A 190 -27.03 25.99 2.78
C LEU A 190 -26.56 25.50 1.42
N MET A 191 -25.67 24.49 1.39
CA MET A 191 -25.23 23.87 0.14
C MET A 191 -26.40 23.19 -0.59
N PRO A 192 -26.51 23.31 -1.92
CA PRO A 192 -27.51 22.60 -2.69
C PRO A 192 -27.49 21.10 -2.41
N GLN A 193 -28.65 20.49 -2.14
CA GLN A 193 -28.76 19.11 -1.69
C GLN A 193 -27.99 18.09 -2.57
N PRO A 194 -28.05 18.12 -3.91
CA PRO A 194 -27.29 17.18 -4.74
C PRO A 194 -25.78 17.29 -4.53
N LEU A 195 -25.27 18.52 -4.37
CA LEU A 195 -23.84 18.75 -4.11
C LEU A 195 -23.47 18.31 -2.70
N TYR A 196 -24.32 18.65 -1.69
CA TYR A 196 -24.13 18.23 -0.31
C TYR A 196 -23.98 16.70 -0.21
N GLU A 197 -24.89 15.93 -0.82
CA GLU A 197 -24.81 14.47 -0.80
C GLU A 197 -23.60 13.94 -1.55
N THR A 198 -23.22 14.53 -2.68
CA THR A 198 -22.02 14.17 -3.41
C THR A 198 -20.77 14.37 -2.56
N VAL A 199 -20.63 15.54 -1.94
CA VAL A 199 -19.49 15.84 -1.06
C VAL A 199 -19.49 14.92 0.16
N ARG A 200 -20.63 14.73 0.80
CA ARG A 200 -20.79 13.84 1.94
C ARG A 200 -20.32 12.42 1.64
N LEU A 201 -20.80 11.84 0.55
CA LEU A 201 -20.41 10.48 0.13
C LEU A 201 -18.91 10.36 -0.14
N ASN A 202 -18.34 11.33 -0.83
CA ASN A 202 -16.91 11.33 -1.13
C ASN A 202 -16.05 11.50 0.13
N LEU A 203 -16.48 12.29 1.11
CA LEU A 203 -15.73 12.53 2.33
C LEU A 203 -15.92 11.45 3.41
N THR A 204 -16.87 10.54 3.26
CA THR A 204 -16.99 9.37 4.16
C THR A 204 -15.95 8.29 3.84
N GLN A 205 -15.30 8.32 2.69
CA GLN A 205 -14.32 7.32 2.29
C GLN A 205 -12.92 7.49 2.93
N PRO A 206 -12.36 8.72 3.02
CA PRO A 206 -11.03 8.89 3.61
C PRO A 206 -11.03 8.65 5.12
N ALA A 207 -10.24 7.69 5.57
CA ALA A 207 -10.15 7.29 6.98
C ALA A 207 -9.69 8.43 7.92
N TYR A 208 -9.00 9.44 7.39
CA TYR A 208 -8.50 10.60 8.14
C TYR A 208 -9.51 11.75 8.28
N ILE A 209 -10.72 11.60 7.76
CA ILE A 209 -11.80 12.59 7.86
C ILE A 209 -12.89 12.08 8.79
N ARG A 210 -13.43 13.00 9.58
CA ARG A 210 -14.66 12.82 10.36
C ARG A 210 -15.64 13.92 10.00
N LEU A 211 -16.76 13.55 9.40
CA LEU A 211 -17.86 14.50 9.20
C LEU A 211 -18.51 14.83 10.53
N VAL A 212 -18.70 16.13 10.76
CA VAL A 212 -19.29 16.68 11.96
C VAL A 212 -20.32 17.75 11.58
N THR A 213 -21.16 18.16 12.53
CA THR A 213 -22.04 19.33 12.34
C THR A 213 -21.25 20.62 12.59
N THR A 214 -21.77 21.73 12.11
CA THR A 214 -21.17 23.07 12.34
C THR A 214 -21.06 23.43 13.82
N GLU A 215 -21.89 22.84 14.69
CA GLU A 215 -21.88 23.05 16.15
C GLU A 215 -20.75 22.29 16.87
N GLN A 216 -20.15 21.31 16.22
CA GLN A 216 -19.14 20.42 16.82
C GLN A 216 -17.70 20.91 16.63
N GLN A 217 -17.51 22.20 16.47
CA GLN A 217 -16.19 22.83 16.29
C GLN A 217 -15.37 22.14 15.20
N PRO A 218 -15.76 22.28 13.92
CA PRO A 218 -15.04 21.71 12.80
C PRO A 218 -13.68 22.39 12.60
N ASP A 219 -12.73 21.64 12.06
CA ASP A 219 -11.41 22.17 11.67
C ASP A 219 -11.47 22.81 10.28
N LEU A 220 -12.50 22.49 9.49
CA LEU A 220 -12.76 23.03 8.15
C LEU A 220 -14.25 22.97 7.84
N VAL A 221 -14.77 24.02 7.24
CA VAL A 221 -16.13 24.05 6.64
C VAL A 221 -15.99 24.02 5.12
N ILE A 222 -16.80 23.20 4.44
CA ILE A 222 -16.89 23.20 2.97
C ILE A 222 -18.22 23.85 2.60
N SER A 223 -18.16 24.90 1.78
CA SER A 223 -19.31 25.64 1.25
C SER A 223 -19.27 25.70 -0.29
N ALA A 224 -20.43 25.77 -0.90
CA ALA A 224 -20.60 26.02 -2.32
C ALA A 224 -20.69 27.52 -2.65
N GLN A 225 -20.84 28.37 -1.66
CA GLN A 225 -21.04 29.80 -1.83
C GLN A 225 -19.88 30.59 -1.22
N ASN A 226 -19.28 31.45 -2.00
CA ASN A 226 -18.36 32.45 -1.45
C ASN A 226 -19.16 33.44 -0.60
N LEU A 227 -18.73 33.63 0.63
CA LEU A 227 -19.28 34.68 1.48
C LEU A 227 -19.02 36.04 0.83
N ALA A 228 -20.04 36.86 0.76
CA ALA A 228 -19.86 38.25 0.35
C ALA A 228 -19.01 39.03 1.37
N PRO A 229 -18.29 40.10 0.97
CA PRO A 229 -17.55 40.91 1.91
C PRO A 229 -18.48 41.48 2.98
N GLY A 230 -18.25 41.11 4.25
CA GLY A 230 -19.04 41.54 5.40
C GLY A 230 -20.10 40.55 5.88
N GLU A 231 -20.25 39.42 5.23
CA GLU A 231 -21.05 38.27 5.80
C GLU A 231 -20.29 37.58 6.91
N GLU A 232 -21.01 37.18 7.94
CA GLU A 232 -20.43 36.39 9.04
C GLU A 232 -20.03 35.00 8.57
N PRO A 233 -18.89 34.47 9.04
CA PRO A 233 -18.49 33.14 8.70
C PRO A 233 -19.49 32.10 9.24
N ILE A 234 -19.71 31.01 8.51
CA ILE A 234 -20.64 29.92 8.86
C ILE A 234 -20.36 29.39 10.28
N VAL A 235 -19.07 29.30 10.62
CA VAL A 235 -18.57 28.98 11.95
C VAL A 235 -17.46 29.97 12.30
N PRO A 236 -17.55 30.72 13.40
CA PRO A 236 -16.50 31.66 13.79
C PRO A 236 -15.15 30.99 13.91
N ASP A 237 -14.10 31.67 13.48
CA ASP A 237 -12.68 31.24 13.54
C ASP A 237 -12.38 29.94 12.78
N THR A 238 -13.33 29.34 12.07
CA THR A 238 -13.11 28.14 11.28
C THR A 238 -12.87 28.50 9.82
N PRO A 239 -11.78 27.97 9.22
CA PRO A 239 -11.53 28.20 7.79
C PRO A 239 -12.62 27.59 6.93
N VAL A 240 -12.96 28.26 5.84
CA VAL A 240 -13.95 27.81 4.87
C VAL A 240 -13.27 27.49 3.55
N PHE A 241 -13.56 26.32 3.00
CA PHE A 241 -13.16 25.95 1.64
C PHE A 241 -14.34 26.11 0.69
N TYR A 242 -14.17 26.89 -0.34
CA TYR A 242 -15.21 27.14 -1.34
C TYR A 242 -15.09 26.17 -2.51
N LEU A 243 -16.04 25.25 -2.61
CA LEU A 243 -16.07 24.23 -3.64
C LEU A 243 -16.89 24.70 -4.85
N ALA A 244 -16.22 24.95 -5.95
CA ALA A 244 -16.87 25.14 -7.25
C ALA A 244 -17.21 23.75 -7.84
N SER A 245 -18.46 23.34 -7.78
CA SER A 245 -18.92 21.99 -8.13
C SER A 245 -18.72 21.59 -9.59
N ASP A 246 -18.64 22.58 -10.47
CA ASP A 246 -18.49 22.43 -11.92
C ASP A 246 -17.04 22.30 -12.40
N ARG A 247 -16.06 22.41 -11.46
CA ARG A 247 -14.63 22.40 -11.79
C ARG A 247 -13.89 21.25 -11.14
N PHE A 248 -13.35 20.38 -11.97
CA PHE A 248 -12.50 19.25 -11.50
C PHE A 248 -11.31 19.73 -10.64
N GLU A 249 -10.72 20.88 -11.01
CA GLU A 249 -9.62 21.48 -10.28
C GLU A 249 -9.99 21.85 -8.84
N SER A 250 -11.23 22.29 -8.60
CA SER A 250 -11.72 22.61 -7.25
C SER A 250 -11.79 21.38 -6.36
N TRP A 251 -12.19 20.23 -6.90
CA TRP A 251 -12.15 18.96 -6.17
C TRP A 251 -10.73 18.51 -5.85
N SER A 252 -9.81 18.64 -6.81
CA SER A 252 -8.40 18.32 -6.59
C SER A 252 -7.80 19.20 -5.48
N GLN A 253 -8.09 20.50 -5.49
CA GLN A 253 -7.66 21.44 -4.46
C GLN A 253 -8.27 21.11 -3.09
N LEU A 254 -9.55 20.72 -3.03
CA LEU A 254 -10.20 20.28 -1.81
C LEU A 254 -9.45 19.09 -1.19
N TYR A 255 -9.17 18.05 -1.97
CA TYR A 255 -8.45 16.88 -1.46
C TYR A 255 -7.03 17.24 -1.00
N GLN A 256 -6.33 18.11 -1.70
CA GLN A 256 -5.01 18.58 -1.28
C GLN A 256 -5.07 19.33 0.05
N GLU A 257 -6.06 20.20 0.24
CA GLU A 257 -6.25 20.96 1.48
C GLU A 257 -6.61 20.06 2.65
N LEU A 258 -7.56 19.13 2.45
CA LEU A 258 -7.96 18.14 3.46
C LEU A 258 -6.77 17.30 3.91
N PHE A 259 -5.97 16.85 2.95
CA PHE A 259 -4.78 16.07 3.21
C PHE A 259 -3.72 16.86 3.97
N ALA A 260 -3.45 18.10 3.55
CA ALA A 260 -2.46 18.97 4.19
C ALA A 260 -2.82 19.29 5.65
N ARG A 261 -4.12 19.54 5.93
CA ARG A 261 -4.61 19.79 7.30
C ARG A 261 -4.56 18.56 8.17
N SER A 262 -4.98 17.41 7.65
CA SER A 262 -4.92 16.15 8.37
C SER A 262 -3.49 15.80 8.79
N ARG A 263 -2.51 16.04 7.92
CA ARG A 263 -1.09 15.83 8.25
C ARG A 263 -0.60 16.73 9.39
N LYS A 264 -1.05 17.96 9.46
CA LYS A 264 -0.69 18.88 10.54
C LYS A 264 -1.22 18.40 11.88
N LEU A 265 -2.45 17.87 11.94
CA LEU A 265 -3.03 17.34 13.16
C LEU A 265 -2.29 16.11 13.70
N ILE A 266 -1.79 15.25 12.81
CA ILE A 266 -1.08 14.03 13.20
C ILE A 266 0.36 14.32 13.64
N ALA A 267 0.95 15.43 13.17
CA ALA A 267 2.32 15.83 13.49
C ALA A 267 2.47 16.48 14.87
N HIS A 268 1.36 16.78 15.54
CA HIS A 268 1.30 17.33 16.91
C HIS A 268 0.84 16.25 17.90
#